data_b366784c365a437a1ca1735a9867071c
#
_entry.id   b366784c365a437a1ca1735a9867071c
#
_cell.length_a   1.000
_cell.length_b   1.000
_cell.length_c   1.000
_cell.angle_alpha   90.00
_cell.angle_beta   90.00
_cell.angle_gamma   90.00
#
_symmetry.space_group_name_H-M   'P 1'
#
loop_
_entity.id
_entity.type
_entity.pdbx_description
1 polymer ?
#
loop_
_entity_poly.entity_id
_entity_poly.type
_entity_poly.pdbx_seq_one_letter_code
_entity_poly.pdbx_strand_id
1 'polypeptide(L)'
;MPQPAPQKKSNAVWWILGGLAAVLVIGVGLVVMIIALASLGGNTNNTNVSTNRNENRNSNVTVNTNSNNSNATPPASFSDDFSDQKWSTGVSQYGRIWYDNGEYHMVSKDRTFVVMYSPRTNEYNTENATVSVTARSVDGSAPSAGFGLMVHCEQKAGKLEDYALLIYPSEEPEYQVIKHKAGTQSSLVERTKSTAIKPGSAPNKLEIRIKGGDLWFYANGQYLTRINDSENFKRGRVGLYTSDIHEVAFDDLAIER
;
A
#
# COMPACT_ATOMS: atom_id res chain seq x y z
N MET A 1 -41.04 -4.01 -67.42
CA MET A 1 -40.62 -3.21 -66.26
C MET A 1 -40.00 -4.16 -65.29
N PRO A 2 -38.71 -4.03 -64.98
CA PRO A 2 -38.05 -4.90 -64.01
C PRO A 2 -38.40 -4.47 -62.60
N GLN A 3 -38.65 -5.43 -61.69
CA GLN A 3 -38.85 -5.20 -60.24
C GLN A 3 -37.56 -4.80 -59.55
N PRO A 4 -37.63 -3.87 -58.59
CA PRO A 4 -36.47 -3.53 -57.79
C PRO A 4 -36.12 -4.62 -56.75
N ALA A 5 -34.82 -4.88 -56.61
CA ALA A 5 -34.28 -5.88 -55.68
C ALA A 5 -34.50 -5.46 -54.21
N PRO A 6 -34.65 -6.43 -53.29
CA PRO A 6 -34.91 -6.14 -51.88
C PRO A 6 -33.64 -5.55 -51.20
N GLN A 7 -33.80 -4.43 -50.52
CA GLN A 7 -32.77 -3.80 -49.73
C GLN A 7 -32.46 -4.63 -48.47
N LYS A 8 -31.21 -5.00 -48.31
CA LYS A 8 -30.63 -5.65 -47.12
C LYS A 8 -30.56 -4.66 -45.94
N LYS A 9 -31.42 -4.82 -44.95
CA LYS A 9 -31.34 -4.03 -43.70
C LYS A 9 -30.04 -4.32 -42.98
N SER A 10 -29.25 -3.28 -42.73
CA SER A 10 -28.01 -3.35 -42.02
C SER A 10 -28.28 -3.51 -40.51
N ASN A 11 -27.71 -4.56 -39.92
CA ASN A 11 -27.79 -4.85 -38.47
C ASN A 11 -26.82 -4.02 -37.62
N ALA A 12 -26.43 -2.83 -38.08
CA ALA A 12 -25.44 -2.00 -37.42
C ALA A 12 -25.90 -1.37 -36.08
N VAL A 13 -27.23 -1.38 -35.82
CA VAL A 13 -27.78 -0.74 -34.60
C VAL A 13 -27.66 -1.63 -33.34
N TRP A 14 -27.47 -2.93 -33.50
CA TRP A 14 -27.39 -3.86 -32.35
C TRP A 14 -26.03 -3.92 -31.67
N TRP A 15 -24.97 -3.44 -32.32
CA TRP A 15 -23.62 -3.40 -31.74
C TRP A 15 -23.39 -2.23 -30.79
N ILE A 16 -24.17 -1.14 -30.91
CA ILE A 16 -24.05 0.05 -30.08
C ILE A 16 -24.75 -0.13 -28.71
N LEU A 17 -25.80 -0.94 -28.66
CA LEU A 17 -26.51 -1.26 -27.41
C LEU A 17 -25.87 -2.39 -26.60
N GLY A 18 -25.07 -3.25 -27.24
CA GLY A 18 -24.32 -4.32 -26.58
C GLY A 18 -23.05 -3.83 -25.86
N GLY A 19 -22.45 -2.73 -26.33
CA GLY A 19 -21.22 -2.17 -25.77
C GLY A 19 -21.41 -1.41 -24.45
N LEU A 20 -22.60 -0.89 -24.18
CA LEU A 20 -22.91 -0.11 -22.98
C LEU A 20 -23.32 -0.98 -21.77
N ALA A 21 -23.71 -2.23 -22.00
CA ALA A 21 -24.05 -3.17 -20.93
C ALA A 21 -22.83 -3.90 -20.33
N ALA A 22 -21.69 -3.94 -21.05
CA ALA A 22 -20.48 -4.61 -20.60
C ALA A 22 -19.63 -3.77 -19.61
N VAL A 23 -19.87 -2.46 -19.53
CA VAL A 23 -19.11 -1.56 -18.63
C VAL A 23 -19.69 -1.52 -17.21
N LEU A 24 -20.91 -2.04 -17.00
CA LEU A 24 -21.59 -2.01 -15.68
C LEU A 24 -21.42 -3.28 -14.83
N VAL A 25 -20.75 -4.33 -15.33
CA VAL A 25 -20.58 -5.60 -14.59
C VAL A 25 -19.16 -5.80 -14.01
N ILE A 26 -18.20 -4.93 -14.32
CA ILE A 26 -16.83 -5.02 -13.76
C ILE A 26 -16.71 -4.31 -12.39
N GLY A 27 -17.78 -3.67 -11.91
CA GLY A 27 -17.79 -2.91 -10.64
C GLY A 27 -18.17 -3.69 -9.37
N VAL A 28 -18.52 -4.97 -9.44
CA VAL A 28 -19.05 -5.69 -8.28
C VAL A 28 -18.33 -7.02 -8.10
N GLY A 29 -17.10 -6.97 -7.60
CA GLY A 29 -16.33 -8.19 -7.32
C GLY A 29 -15.02 -8.00 -6.58
N LEU A 30 -14.61 -6.77 -6.30
CA LEU A 30 -13.42 -6.52 -5.47
C LEU A 30 -13.81 -6.61 -3.99
N VAL A 31 -13.83 -7.84 -3.46
CA VAL A 31 -13.92 -8.05 -2.01
C VAL A 31 -12.56 -7.72 -1.41
N VAL A 32 -12.50 -6.59 -0.74
CA VAL A 32 -11.37 -6.16 0.07
C VAL A 32 -11.26 -7.08 1.27
N MET A 33 -10.18 -7.82 1.42
CA MET A 33 -9.84 -8.43 2.68
C MET A 33 -8.40 -8.14 3.10
N ILE A 34 -8.31 -7.52 4.26
CA ILE A 34 -7.07 -7.24 4.98
C ILE A 34 -6.73 -8.45 5.82
N ILE A 35 -5.49 -8.92 5.73
CA ILE A 35 -4.96 -9.83 6.74
C ILE A 35 -4.56 -9.00 7.95
N ALA A 36 -5.48 -8.80 8.88
CA ALA A 36 -5.09 -8.44 10.23
C ALA A 36 -4.81 -9.77 10.96
N LEU A 37 -3.58 -10.22 10.94
CA LEU A 37 -3.12 -11.22 11.91
C LEU A 37 -3.13 -10.54 13.26
N ALA A 38 -4.22 -10.71 14.00
CA ALA A 38 -4.23 -10.44 15.43
C ALA A 38 -3.23 -11.42 16.05
N SER A 39 -2.10 -10.89 16.53
CA SER A 39 -1.22 -11.65 17.42
C SER A 39 -2.05 -12.03 18.65
N LEU A 40 -2.42 -13.30 18.74
CA LEU A 40 -2.93 -13.91 19.96
C LEU A 40 -1.78 -13.91 20.97
N GLY A 41 -1.71 -12.85 21.77
CA GLY A 41 -0.85 -12.78 22.94
C GLY A 41 -1.29 -13.86 23.93
N GLY A 42 -0.52 -14.93 24.01
CA GLY A 42 -0.66 -15.92 25.07
C GLY A 42 -0.37 -15.27 26.42
N ASN A 43 -1.38 -15.25 27.26
CA ASN A 43 -1.29 -14.86 28.66
C ASN A 43 -0.54 -15.93 29.43
N THR A 44 0.75 -15.76 29.70
CA THR A 44 1.51 -16.59 30.63
C THR A 44 1.55 -15.91 31.99
N ASN A 45 0.93 -16.59 32.95
CA ASN A 45 0.83 -16.18 34.33
C ASN A 45 2.21 -15.90 34.97
N ASN A 46 2.28 -14.76 35.59
CA ASN A 46 3.39 -14.24 36.36
C ASN A 46 3.48 -14.97 37.71
N THR A 47 4.50 -15.79 37.92
CA THR A 47 4.87 -16.29 39.24
C THR A 47 5.98 -15.44 39.80
N ASN A 48 5.65 -14.60 40.78
CA ASN A 48 6.61 -13.84 41.58
C ASN A 48 7.53 -14.76 42.36
N VAL A 49 8.83 -14.71 42.10
CA VAL A 49 9.87 -15.15 43.05
C VAL A 49 10.72 -13.94 43.40
N SER A 50 10.51 -13.50 44.63
CA SER A 50 11.32 -12.47 45.28
C SER A 50 12.61 -13.13 45.80
N THR A 51 13.77 -12.73 45.26
CA THR A 51 15.05 -12.95 45.94
C THR A 51 15.82 -11.63 46.00
N ASN A 52 15.88 -11.16 47.24
CA ASN A 52 16.61 -9.99 47.65
C ASN A 52 18.12 -10.29 47.60
N ARG A 53 18.90 -9.56 46.74
CA ARG A 53 20.35 -9.48 46.88
C ARG A 53 20.82 -8.08 46.51
N ASN A 54 21.25 -7.40 47.51
CA ASN A 54 21.80 -6.06 47.51
C ASN A 54 23.25 -6.11 46.96
N GLU A 55 23.51 -5.48 45.79
CA GLU A 55 24.85 -5.04 45.42
C GLU A 55 24.77 -3.74 44.63
N ASN A 56 25.36 -2.74 45.21
CA ASN A 56 25.47 -1.36 44.79
C ASN A 56 26.45 -1.25 43.61
N ARG A 57 25.96 -0.91 42.38
CA ARG A 57 26.77 -0.29 41.34
C ARG A 57 25.92 0.65 40.51
N ASN A 58 26.28 1.92 40.64
CA ASN A 58 25.73 3.06 39.91
C ASN A 58 26.03 2.92 38.42
N SER A 59 24.98 2.75 37.60
CA SER A 59 24.98 3.04 36.16
C SER A 59 23.53 3.25 35.75
N ASN A 60 23.11 4.51 35.71
CA ASN A 60 21.80 4.90 35.16
C ASN A 60 21.77 4.65 33.64
N VAL A 61 21.25 3.52 33.24
CA VAL A 61 20.62 3.34 31.93
C VAL A 61 19.27 2.73 32.22
N THR A 62 18.29 3.59 32.36
CA THR A 62 16.90 3.18 32.42
C THR A 62 16.43 2.89 30.98
N VAL A 63 16.56 1.65 30.54
CA VAL A 63 15.83 1.18 29.33
C VAL A 63 14.39 0.98 29.77
N ASN A 64 13.57 1.97 29.53
CA ASN A 64 12.14 1.89 29.79
C ASN A 64 11.46 1.22 28.58
N THR A 65 11.39 -0.11 28.57
CA THR A 65 10.63 -0.89 27.59
C THR A 65 9.16 -0.93 27.96
N ASN A 66 8.47 0.19 27.86
CA ASN A 66 7.01 0.22 27.97
C ASN A 66 6.41 0.73 26.65
N SER A 67 6.27 -0.18 25.69
CA SER A 67 5.90 0.09 24.28
C SER A 67 4.42 0.38 24.05
N ASN A 68 3.65 0.83 25.03
CA ASN A 68 2.22 1.12 24.88
C ASN A 68 1.86 2.59 25.11
N ASN A 69 2.80 3.53 24.86
CA ASN A 69 2.47 4.93 24.97
C ASN A 69 2.05 5.50 23.58
N SER A 70 0.77 5.37 23.27
CA SER A 70 0.14 5.96 22.06
C SER A 70 0.20 7.50 22.01
N ASN A 71 0.74 8.15 23.03
CA ASN A 71 0.89 9.61 23.14
C ASN A 71 2.33 10.10 22.97
N ALA A 72 3.29 9.23 22.72
CA ALA A 72 4.67 9.66 22.45
C ALA A 72 4.74 10.40 21.12
N THR A 73 5.45 11.53 21.08
CA THR A 73 5.75 12.23 19.83
C THR A 73 6.54 11.30 18.91
N PRO A 74 6.16 11.15 17.64
CA PRO A 74 6.91 10.36 16.68
C PRO A 74 8.35 10.89 16.55
N PRO A 75 9.38 10.05 16.30
CA PRO A 75 10.74 10.49 16.05
C PRO A 75 10.81 11.39 14.80
N ALA A 76 11.77 12.31 14.77
CA ALA A 76 11.95 13.22 13.63
C ALA A 76 12.26 12.48 12.32
N SER A 77 12.97 11.34 12.42
CA SER A 77 13.23 10.44 11.30
C SER A 77 13.15 8.99 11.77
N PHE A 78 12.75 8.12 10.87
CA PHE A 78 12.69 6.67 11.06
C PHE A 78 13.01 5.96 9.73
N SER A 79 13.73 4.86 9.79
CA SER A 79 14.00 3.99 8.64
C SER A 79 13.79 2.52 8.99
N ASP A 80 13.41 1.74 8.01
CA ASP A 80 13.21 0.30 8.08
C ASP A 80 13.70 -0.33 6.77
N ASP A 81 14.82 -1.03 6.84
CA ASP A 81 15.43 -1.77 5.74
C ASP A 81 14.92 -3.22 5.66
N PHE A 82 13.84 -3.50 6.38
CA PHE A 82 13.19 -4.80 6.49
C PHE A 82 14.07 -5.94 7.03
N SER A 83 15.30 -5.68 7.45
CA SER A 83 16.19 -6.70 8.04
C SER A 83 15.69 -7.23 9.39
N ASP A 84 15.03 -6.37 10.17
CA ASP A 84 14.51 -6.69 11.52
C ASP A 84 13.20 -7.51 11.50
N GLN A 85 12.62 -7.76 10.34
CA GLN A 85 11.40 -8.55 10.13
C GLN A 85 10.22 -8.16 11.05
N LYS A 86 9.99 -6.85 11.22
CA LYS A 86 8.93 -6.31 12.10
C LYS A 86 7.53 -6.40 11.52
N TRP A 87 7.41 -6.46 10.18
CA TRP A 87 6.12 -6.54 9.49
C TRP A 87 5.61 -7.97 9.47
N SER A 88 4.29 -8.12 9.49
CA SER A 88 3.65 -9.43 9.46
C SER A 88 3.94 -10.16 8.16
N THR A 89 4.09 -11.49 8.23
CA THR A 89 4.26 -12.39 7.09
C THR A 89 3.16 -13.47 7.09
N GLY A 90 2.94 -14.12 5.97
CA GLY A 90 2.01 -15.23 5.89
C GLY A 90 1.45 -15.50 4.51
N VAL A 91 0.61 -16.52 4.45
CA VAL A 91 -0.14 -16.94 3.25
C VAL A 91 -1.64 -16.84 3.55
N SER A 92 -2.38 -16.29 2.63
CA SER A 92 -3.83 -16.15 2.71
C SER A 92 -4.52 -16.60 1.42
N GLN A 93 -5.83 -16.56 1.42
CA GLN A 93 -6.61 -16.75 0.18
C GLN A 93 -6.36 -15.66 -0.88
N TYR A 94 -5.78 -14.52 -0.51
CA TYR A 94 -5.55 -13.36 -1.39
C TYR A 94 -4.11 -13.27 -1.91
N GLY A 95 -3.13 -13.88 -1.24
CA GLY A 95 -1.73 -13.81 -1.64
C GLY A 95 -0.77 -14.29 -0.55
N ARG A 96 0.50 -13.99 -0.74
CA ARG A 96 1.61 -14.32 0.14
C ARG A 96 2.46 -13.10 0.41
N ILE A 97 3.01 -13.03 1.62
CA ILE A 97 3.89 -11.95 2.08
C ILE A 97 5.00 -12.60 2.90
N TRP A 98 6.27 -12.23 2.64
CA TRP A 98 7.43 -12.82 3.29
C TRP A 98 8.63 -11.88 3.22
N TYR A 99 9.70 -12.22 3.94
CA TYR A 99 11.01 -11.61 3.80
C TYR A 99 11.91 -12.51 2.98
N ASP A 100 12.70 -11.94 2.08
CA ASP A 100 13.74 -12.62 1.34
C ASP A 100 14.87 -11.63 1.02
N ASN A 101 16.14 -12.06 1.23
CA ASN A 101 17.35 -11.29 0.92
C ASN A 101 17.38 -9.85 1.50
N GLY A 102 16.72 -9.61 2.63
CA GLY A 102 16.63 -8.28 3.25
C GLY A 102 15.51 -7.40 2.72
N GLU A 103 14.75 -7.84 1.74
CA GLU A 103 13.60 -7.16 1.18
C GLU A 103 12.28 -7.72 1.72
N TYR A 104 11.21 -6.94 1.67
CA TYR A 104 9.86 -7.35 1.99
C TYR A 104 9.07 -7.65 0.72
N HIS A 105 8.74 -8.92 0.51
CA HIS A 105 8.13 -9.44 -0.69
C HIS A 105 6.62 -9.61 -0.54
N MET A 106 5.89 -9.28 -1.60
CA MET A 106 4.45 -9.43 -1.68
C MET A 106 4.06 -9.98 -3.05
N VAL A 107 3.10 -10.90 -3.06
CA VAL A 107 2.43 -11.37 -4.29
C VAL A 107 0.94 -11.56 -3.98
N SER A 108 0.09 -11.10 -4.87
CA SER A 108 -1.34 -11.33 -4.79
C SER A 108 -1.74 -12.55 -5.64
N LYS A 109 -2.98 -12.99 -5.54
CA LYS A 109 -3.58 -13.93 -6.49
C LYS A 109 -4.20 -13.19 -7.67
N ASP A 110 -4.47 -13.94 -8.74
CA ASP A 110 -5.15 -13.41 -9.93
C ASP A 110 -6.40 -12.61 -9.57
N ARG A 111 -6.53 -11.42 -10.16
CA ARG A 111 -7.66 -10.50 -9.97
C ARG A 111 -7.94 -10.09 -8.53
N THR A 112 -6.93 -10.14 -7.68
CA THR A 112 -7.01 -9.65 -6.30
C THR A 112 -5.91 -8.65 -6.00
N PHE A 113 -5.93 -8.08 -4.80
CA PHE A 113 -4.83 -7.28 -4.28
C PHE A 113 -4.55 -7.64 -2.83
N VAL A 114 -3.34 -7.33 -2.40
CA VAL A 114 -2.89 -7.45 -1.01
C VAL A 114 -2.42 -6.09 -0.52
N VAL A 115 -2.92 -5.70 0.63
CA VAL A 115 -2.47 -4.53 1.36
C VAL A 115 -1.81 -4.99 2.66
N MET A 116 -0.64 -4.47 2.94
CA MET A 116 0.02 -4.66 4.22
C MET A 116 0.25 -3.31 4.90
N TYR A 117 -0.24 -3.19 6.12
CA TYR A 117 0.02 -2.03 6.96
C TYR A 117 1.19 -2.32 7.90
N SER A 118 2.02 -1.32 8.12
CA SER A 118 3.12 -1.38 9.09
C SER A 118 2.64 -1.76 10.50
N PRO A 119 3.53 -2.14 11.40
CA PRO A 119 3.22 -2.28 12.82
C PRO A 119 2.52 -1.05 13.40
N ARG A 120 1.73 -1.24 14.48
CA ARG A 120 0.99 -0.16 15.15
C ARG A 120 1.86 0.58 16.16
N THR A 121 2.94 1.18 15.68
CA THR A 121 3.85 1.97 16.51
C THR A 121 3.96 3.39 15.96
N ASN A 122 4.35 4.37 16.78
CA ASN A 122 4.32 5.78 16.41
C ASN A 122 5.34 6.15 15.33
N GLU A 123 6.43 5.41 15.22
CA GLU A 123 7.45 5.65 14.19
C GLU A 123 6.89 5.52 12.77
N TYR A 124 5.88 4.69 12.54
CA TYR A 124 5.22 4.51 11.23
C TYR A 124 4.10 5.52 10.95
N ASN A 125 3.84 6.48 11.83
CA ASN A 125 2.82 7.51 11.61
C ASN A 125 3.21 8.41 10.44
N THR A 126 2.25 8.72 9.56
CA THR A 126 2.45 9.48 8.32
C THR A 126 1.94 10.92 8.40
N GLU A 127 1.51 11.41 9.56
CA GLU A 127 1.04 12.78 9.72
C GLU A 127 2.17 13.80 9.51
N ASN A 128 1.98 14.76 8.59
CA ASN A 128 2.96 15.80 8.24
C ASN A 128 4.39 15.25 8.04
N ALA A 129 4.51 14.19 7.27
CA ALA A 129 5.76 13.48 7.04
C ALA A 129 6.09 13.36 5.55
N THR A 130 7.36 13.19 5.24
CA THR A 130 7.84 12.65 3.96
C THR A 130 8.04 11.15 4.13
N VAL A 131 7.32 10.36 3.35
CA VAL A 131 7.38 8.89 3.39
C VAL A 131 7.93 8.39 2.08
N SER A 132 8.96 7.55 2.11
CA SER A 132 9.51 6.95 0.89
C SER A 132 9.80 5.47 1.07
N VAL A 133 9.79 4.73 -0.03
CA VAL A 133 10.14 3.31 -0.10
C VAL A 133 10.75 3.02 -1.47
N THR A 134 11.72 2.13 -1.53
CA THR A 134 12.21 1.53 -2.78
C THR A 134 11.31 0.34 -3.13
N ALA A 135 10.78 0.30 -4.35
CA ALA A 135 9.86 -0.74 -4.81
C ALA A 135 10.25 -1.22 -6.21
N ARG A 136 10.15 -2.52 -6.46
CA ARG A 136 10.46 -3.13 -7.76
C ARG A 136 9.58 -4.33 -8.05
N SER A 137 9.33 -4.61 -9.32
CA SER A 137 8.85 -5.91 -9.77
C SER A 137 10.02 -6.89 -9.78
N VAL A 138 9.83 -8.11 -9.29
CA VAL A 138 10.89 -9.11 -9.22
C VAL A 138 11.15 -9.74 -10.59
N ASP A 139 10.11 -10.06 -11.33
CA ASP A 139 10.17 -10.66 -12.66
C ASP A 139 10.16 -9.63 -13.82
N GLY A 140 10.07 -8.34 -13.50
CA GLY A 140 10.00 -7.26 -14.48
C GLY A 140 8.61 -7.01 -15.08
N SER A 141 7.62 -7.81 -14.71
CA SER A 141 6.23 -7.62 -15.14
C SER A 141 5.52 -6.56 -14.31
N ALA A 142 4.61 -5.83 -14.92
CA ALA A 142 3.78 -4.85 -14.20
C ALA A 142 2.49 -5.50 -13.72
N PRO A 143 2.21 -5.56 -12.41
CA PRO A 143 0.93 -6.00 -11.90
C PRO A 143 -0.23 -5.18 -12.47
N SER A 144 -1.35 -5.83 -12.80
CA SER A 144 -2.45 -5.23 -13.57
C SER A 144 -3.12 -4.02 -12.90
N ALA A 145 -3.17 -4.00 -11.57
CA ALA A 145 -3.62 -2.85 -10.80
C ALA A 145 -2.48 -2.17 -10.01
N GLY A 146 -1.22 -2.37 -10.45
CA GLY A 146 -0.03 -1.72 -9.93
C GLY A 146 0.42 -2.23 -8.56
N PHE A 147 1.48 -1.58 -8.06
CA PHE A 147 2.00 -1.76 -6.72
C PHE A 147 2.61 -0.46 -6.21
N GLY A 148 2.73 -0.30 -4.89
CA GLY A 148 3.34 0.92 -4.39
C GLY A 148 3.14 1.22 -2.92
N LEU A 149 3.27 2.52 -2.61
CA LEU A 149 3.34 3.09 -1.28
C LEU A 149 1.98 3.67 -0.86
N MET A 150 1.59 3.37 0.38
CA MET A 150 0.35 3.89 0.97
C MET A 150 0.65 4.73 2.22
N VAL A 151 -0.17 5.74 2.45
CA VAL A 151 -0.09 6.63 3.62
C VAL A 151 -1.47 6.85 4.23
N HIS A 152 -1.48 7.34 5.47
CA HIS A 152 -2.71 7.53 6.26
C HIS A 152 -3.52 6.25 6.42
N CYS A 153 -2.82 5.10 6.38
CA CYS A 153 -3.45 3.80 6.46
C CYS A 153 -4.09 3.55 7.81
N GLU A 154 -5.40 3.38 7.80
CA GLU A 154 -6.18 2.99 8.94
C GLU A 154 -7.25 1.96 8.56
N GLN A 155 -7.69 1.19 9.54
CA GLN A 155 -8.79 0.26 9.38
C GLN A 155 -9.91 0.67 10.32
N LYS A 156 -11.00 1.16 9.76
CA LYS A 156 -12.20 1.51 10.53
C LYS A 156 -13.30 0.48 10.29
N ALA A 157 -13.76 -0.15 11.35
CA ALA A 157 -14.77 -1.22 11.28
C ALA A 157 -14.42 -2.31 10.23
N GLY A 158 -13.15 -2.71 10.15
CA GLY A 158 -12.67 -3.71 9.21
C GLY A 158 -12.47 -3.23 7.77
N LYS A 159 -12.69 -1.95 7.48
CA LYS A 159 -12.61 -1.37 6.13
C LYS A 159 -11.39 -0.47 5.99
N LEU A 160 -10.76 -0.50 4.80
CA LEU A 160 -9.59 0.32 4.46
C LEU A 160 -9.94 1.81 4.37
N GLU A 161 -9.05 2.64 4.94
CA GLU A 161 -8.95 4.07 4.69
C GLU A 161 -7.48 4.42 4.45
N ASP A 162 -7.15 5.01 3.29
CA ASP A 162 -5.78 5.38 2.90
C ASP A 162 -5.72 6.19 1.61
N TYR A 163 -4.52 6.68 1.28
CA TYR A 163 -4.11 7.12 -0.05
C TYR A 163 -2.93 6.28 -0.52
N ALA A 164 -2.88 5.94 -1.81
CA ALA A 164 -1.79 5.17 -2.39
C ALA A 164 -1.24 5.79 -3.68
N LEU A 165 0.08 5.81 -3.80
CA LEU A 165 0.81 5.98 -5.05
C LEU A 165 1.11 4.59 -5.62
N LEU A 166 0.53 4.26 -6.75
CA LEU A 166 0.75 3.01 -7.46
C LEU A 166 1.57 3.27 -8.73
N ILE A 167 2.50 2.38 -9.05
CA ILE A 167 3.26 2.39 -10.29
C ILE A 167 3.03 1.12 -11.11
N TYR A 168 3.20 1.27 -12.39
CA TYR A 168 3.06 0.25 -13.44
C TYR A 168 4.32 0.30 -14.31
N PRO A 169 5.40 -0.43 -13.97
CA PRO A 169 6.69 -0.33 -14.66
C PRO A 169 6.72 -1.14 -15.96
N SER A 170 5.71 -0.96 -16.82
CA SER A 170 5.65 -1.53 -18.18
C SER A 170 6.68 -0.86 -19.12
N GLU A 171 6.68 -1.20 -20.40
CA GLU A 171 7.50 -0.51 -21.42
C GLU A 171 7.15 0.99 -21.52
N GLU A 172 5.89 1.35 -21.34
CA GLU A 172 5.42 2.73 -21.17
C GLU A 172 4.98 2.93 -19.72
N PRO A 173 5.89 3.30 -18.81
CA PRO A 173 5.58 3.33 -17.38
C PRO A 173 4.51 4.35 -17.02
N GLU A 174 3.65 3.95 -16.11
CA GLU A 174 2.53 4.78 -15.63
C GLU A 174 2.52 4.85 -14.11
N TYR A 175 1.85 5.88 -13.57
CA TYR A 175 1.46 5.96 -12.17
C TYR A 175 -0.04 6.22 -12.04
N GLN A 176 -0.57 5.96 -10.87
CA GLN A 176 -1.94 6.25 -10.47
C GLN A 176 -1.95 6.67 -9.01
N VAL A 177 -2.86 7.58 -8.63
CA VAL A 177 -3.14 7.85 -7.22
C VAL A 177 -4.56 7.41 -6.92
N ILE A 178 -4.69 6.53 -5.95
CA ILE A 178 -5.98 6.02 -5.48
C ILE A 178 -6.21 6.37 -4.02
N LYS A 179 -7.45 6.24 -3.58
CA LYS A 179 -7.82 6.20 -2.17
C LYS A 179 -8.71 5.00 -1.89
N HIS A 180 -8.66 4.51 -0.66
CA HIS A 180 -9.70 3.69 -0.09
C HIS A 180 -10.48 4.50 0.94
N LYS A 181 -11.82 4.46 0.86
CA LYS A 181 -12.73 5.04 1.83
C LYS A 181 -13.81 4.04 2.16
N ALA A 182 -13.95 3.69 3.42
CA ALA A 182 -14.89 2.66 3.88
C ALA A 182 -14.76 1.33 3.08
N GLY A 183 -13.54 0.99 2.66
CA GLY A 183 -13.21 -0.20 1.87
C GLY A 183 -13.50 -0.09 0.37
N THR A 184 -14.00 1.04 -0.12
CA THR A 184 -14.20 1.27 -1.56
C THR A 184 -12.98 1.98 -2.13
N GLN A 185 -12.39 1.41 -3.19
CA GLN A 185 -11.31 2.05 -3.95
C GLN A 185 -11.88 3.05 -4.95
N SER A 186 -11.23 4.20 -5.08
CA SER A 186 -11.50 5.17 -6.14
C SER A 186 -10.20 5.83 -6.63
N SER A 187 -10.15 6.15 -7.91
CA SER A 187 -9.05 6.89 -8.52
C SER A 187 -9.18 8.38 -8.20
N LEU A 188 -8.08 9.00 -7.78
CA LEU A 188 -7.94 10.45 -7.62
C LEU A 188 -7.13 11.06 -8.75
N VAL A 189 -6.17 10.30 -9.27
CA VAL A 189 -5.42 10.58 -10.50
C VAL A 189 -5.45 9.31 -11.32
N GLU A 190 -6.00 9.38 -12.52
CA GLU A 190 -6.05 8.25 -13.44
C GLU A 190 -4.66 7.83 -13.89
N ARG A 191 -4.54 6.62 -14.44
CA ARG A 191 -3.28 6.13 -14.99
C ARG A 191 -2.67 7.15 -15.94
N THR A 192 -1.47 7.59 -15.61
CA THR A 192 -0.76 8.67 -16.31
C THR A 192 0.66 8.20 -16.62
N LYS A 193 1.06 8.29 -17.88
CA LYS A 193 2.44 7.96 -18.32
C LYS A 193 3.44 8.88 -17.66
N SER A 194 4.59 8.34 -17.26
CA SER A 194 5.65 9.12 -16.65
C SER A 194 7.03 8.49 -16.88
N THR A 195 7.94 9.27 -17.44
CA THR A 195 9.36 8.91 -17.58
C THR A 195 10.11 8.94 -16.25
N ALA A 196 9.49 9.43 -15.18
CA ALA A 196 10.05 9.36 -13.83
C ALA A 196 10.13 7.93 -13.30
N ILE A 197 9.34 7.00 -13.85
CA ILE A 197 9.29 5.60 -13.44
C ILE A 197 10.19 4.79 -14.36
N LYS A 198 11.08 3.99 -13.78
CA LYS A 198 11.94 3.06 -14.52
C LYS A 198 11.16 1.80 -14.85
N PRO A 199 11.23 1.29 -16.09
CA PRO A 199 10.50 0.09 -16.50
C PRO A 199 11.10 -1.21 -15.95
N GLY A 200 10.33 -2.28 -16.04
CA GLY A 200 10.74 -3.64 -15.73
C GLY A 200 11.05 -3.86 -14.25
N SER A 201 12.14 -4.58 -13.98
CA SER A 201 12.59 -4.92 -12.62
C SER A 201 13.46 -3.83 -11.95
N ALA A 202 13.68 -2.71 -12.63
CA ALA A 202 14.50 -1.64 -12.06
C ALA A 202 13.85 -1.05 -10.80
N PRO A 203 14.61 -0.85 -9.70
CA PRO A 203 14.06 -0.29 -8.48
C PRO A 203 13.63 1.17 -8.68
N ASN A 204 12.47 1.50 -8.14
CA ASN A 204 11.87 2.82 -8.15
C ASN A 204 11.72 3.32 -6.72
N LYS A 205 12.29 4.48 -6.39
CA LYS A 205 12.02 5.16 -5.13
C LYS A 205 10.70 5.92 -5.25
N LEU A 206 9.70 5.49 -4.52
CA LEU A 206 8.40 6.17 -4.39
C LEU A 206 8.43 7.08 -3.17
N GLU A 207 7.88 8.29 -3.29
CA GLU A 207 7.87 9.24 -2.18
C GLU A 207 6.54 10.01 -2.15
N ILE A 208 5.99 10.17 -0.96
CA ILE A 208 4.80 10.97 -0.69
C ILE A 208 5.15 11.99 0.40
N ARG A 209 5.08 13.29 0.08
CA ARG A 209 5.26 14.37 1.04
C ARG A 209 3.91 14.87 1.50
N ILE A 210 3.72 14.98 2.81
CA ILE A 210 2.45 15.30 3.43
C ILE A 210 2.64 16.52 4.32
N LYS A 211 1.88 17.59 4.04
CA LYS A 211 1.92 18.80 4.84
C LYS A 211 0.59 19.54 4.80
N GLY A 212 -0.02 19.76 5.96
CA GLY A 212 -1.23 20.59 6.09
C GLY A 212 -2.43 20.10 5.28
N GLY A 213 -2.54 18.78 5.02
CA GLY A 213 -3.61 18.19 4.23
C GLY A 213 -3.33 18.13 2.72
N ASP A 214 -2.16 18.58 2.27
CA ASP A 214 -1.71 18.35 0.90
C ASP A 214 -0.77 17.15 0.83
N LEU A 215 -0.89 16.36 -0.24
CA LEU A 215 -0.04 15.22 -0.54
C LEU A 215 0.60 15.43 -1.92
N TRP A 216 1.93 15.47 -1.96
CA TRP A 216 2.72 15.55 -3.19
C TRP A 216 3.38 14.20 -3.45
N PHE A 217 3.28 13.71 -4.68
CA PHE A 217 3.76 12.39 -5.10
C PHE A 217 4.96 12.51 -6.02
N TYR A 218 5.95 11.66 -5.78
CA TYR A 218 7.21 11.64 -6.52
C TYR A 218 7.62 10.21 -6.86
N ALA A 219 8.31 10.02 -7.97
CA ALA A 219 9.03 8.80 -8.29
C ALA A 219 10.47 9.17 -8.69
N ASN A 220 11.46 8.50 -8.09
CA ASN A 220 12.88 8.73 -8.36
C ASN A 220 13.30 10.21 -8.24
N GLY A 221 12.71 10.92 -7.28
CA GLY A 221 12.96 12.35 -7.02
C GLY A 221 12.24 13.32 -7.98
N GLN A 222 11.52 12.82 -8.98
CA GLN A 222 10.76 13.64 -9.92
C GLN A 222 9.30 13.80 -9.46
N TYR A 223 8.80 15.01 -9.50
CA TYR A 223 7.40 15.32 -9.17
C TYR A 223 6.44 14.67 -10.16
N LEU A 224 5.40 14.03 -9.66
CA LEU A 224 4.33 13.42 -10.45
C LEU A 224 3.05 14.25 -10.39
N THR A 225 2.52 14.44 -9.19
CA THR A 225 1.23 15.11 -8.99
C THR A 225 1.05 15.55 -7.53
N ARG A 226 -0.05 16.26 -7.26
CA ARG A 226 -0.51 16.67 -5.93
C ARG A 226 -2.01 16.43 -5.80
N ILE A 227 -2.44 16.00 -4.63
CA ILE A 227 -3.85 15.99 -4.22
C ILE A 227 -4.01 16.72 -2.88
N ASN A 228 -5.26 17.03 -2.52
CA ASN A 228 -5.62 17.47 -1.19
C ASN A 228 -6.31 16.32 -0.43
N ASP A 229 -6.08 16.21 0.89
CA ASP A 229 -6.77 15.26 1.77
C ASP A 229 -8.25 15.66 1.96
N SER A 230 -9.03 15.50 0.90
CA SER A 230 -10.47 15.82 0.90
C SER A 230 -11.27 14.94 1.88
N GLU A 231 -10.73 13.80 2.27
CA GLU A 231 -11.37 12.88 3.22
C GLU A 231 -11.01 13.19 4.67
N ASN A 232 -10.02 14.09 4.86
CA ASN A 232 -9.54 14.50 6.18
C ASN A 232 -9.05 13.31 7.04
N PHE A 233 -8.32 12.37 6.39
CA PHE A 233 -7.71 11.24 7.09
C PHE A 233 -6.61 11.71 8.05
N LYS A 234 -5.90 12.77 7.71
CA LYS A 234 -4.88 13.52 8.49
C LYS A 234 -3.70 12.69 8.97
N ARG A 235 -3.93 11.49 9.46
CA ARG A 235 -2.91 10.62 10.06
C ARG A 235 -3.27 9.16 9.84
N GLY A 236 -2.33 8.30 10.07
CA GLY A 236 -2.43 6.86 9.94
C GLY A 236 -1.04 6.27 9.75
N ARG A 237 -0.95 5.00 9.48
CA ARG A 237 0.32 4.30 9.29
C ARG A 237 0.75 4.34 7.82
N VAL A 238 2.00 3.98 7.57
CA VAL A 238 2.44 3.61 6.23
C VAL A 238 1.89 2.22 5.87
N GLY A 239 1.68 1.98 4.58
CA GLY A 239 1.29 0.68 4.04
C GLY A 239 1.93 0.42 2.69
N LEU A 240 1.86 -0.84 2.27
CA LEU A 240 2.34 -1.33 0.98
C LEU A 240 1.20 -2.03 0.25
N TYR A 241 1.17 -1.88 -1.06
CA TYR A 241 0.13 -2.42 -1.93
C TYR A 241 0.74 -3.23 -3.05
N THR A 242 0.17 -4.38 -3.36
CA THR A 242 0.39 -5.11 -4.62
C THR A 242 -0.90 -5.73 -5.12
N SER A 243 -0.95 -5.96 -6.43
CA SER A 243 -2.05 -6.66 -7.08
C SER A 243 -1.53 -7.76 -7.98
N ASP A 244 -2.41 -8.70 -8.34
CA ASP A 244 -2.12 -9.73 -9.32
C ASP A 244 -0.99 -10.70 -8.93
N ILE A 245 -0.64 -11.61 -9.83
CA ILE A 245 0.27 -12.74 -9.60
C ILE A 245 1.76 -12.39 -9.68
N HIS A 246 2.09 -11.13 -9.99
CA HIS A 246 3.47 -10.70 -10.12
C HIS A 246 4.07 -10.34 -8.77
N GLU A 247 5.22 -10.92 -8.48
CA GLU A 247 5.95 -10.67 -7.25
C GLU A 247 6.57 -9.28 -7.26
N VAL A 248 6.40 -8.56 -6.15
CA VAL A 248 7.03 -7.26 -5.92
C VAL A 248 7.83 -7.29 -4.64
N ALA A 249 8.91 -6.51 -4.59
CA ALA A 249 9.79 -6.36 -3.44
C ALA A 249 9.87 -4.90 -3.02
N PHE A 250 9.95 -4.67 -1.71
CA PHE A 250 10.08 -3.37 -1.07
C PHE A 250 11.28 -3.33 -0.15
N ASP A 251 11.96 -2.19 -0.13
CA ASP A 251 13.14 -1.93 0.69
C ASP A 251 13.26 -0.45 1.05
N ASP A 252 14.20 -0.10 1.95
CA ASP A 252 14.58 1.29 2.28
C ASP A 252 13.38 2.18 2.63
N LEU A 253 12.44 1.70 3.44
CA LEU A 253 11.36 2.54 3.94
C LEU A 253 11.94 3.65 4.83
N ALA A 254 11.60 4.91 4.54
CA ALA A 254 11.98 6.05 5.36
C ALA A 254 10.79 6.98 5.63
N ILE A 255 10.75 7.55 6.82
CA ILE A 255 9.76 8.53 7.27
C ILE A 255 10.50 9.69 7.92
N GLU A 256 10.37 10.89 7.36
CA GLU A 256 10.98 12.14 7.84
C GLU A 256 9.88 13.15 8.22
N ARG A 257 10.04 13.87 9.36
CA ARG A 257 9.05 14.83 9.89
C ARG A 257 9.66 16.19 10.16
#